data_52dbd1d64cd636f857680e992ab76526
#
_entry.id   52dbd1d64cd636f857680e992ab76526
#
_cell.length_a   1.000
_cell.length_b   1.000
_cell.length_c   1.000
_cell.angle_alpha   90.00
_cell.angle_beta   90.00
_cell.angle_gamma   90.00
#
_symmetry.space_group_name_H-M   'P 1'
#
loop_
_entity.id
_entity.type
_entity.pdbx_description
1 polymer ?
#
loop_
_entity_poly.entity_id
_entity_poly.type
_entity_poly.pdbx_seq_one_letter_code
_entity_poly.pdbx_strand_id
1 'polypeptide(L)'
;MSVNQQIRNTPDKNGITVWGFLKLLAKKAHWLLIAGLAAGLGVYFVVAVLISPTYESCATFYVYNNSGSDSGNHVSVGDLQAASDLAATYSEILESNSVQTAVLNQLGGDRNITQAKLKRMVQVSVVSGTQIIKVVVSSSDPEFSCKVANAFIQVAPTEIVRITKAGGVEIVDRPTVPTEKTAPHTAFDTLIGAVIGVIVACIVIIVREVSNTTVYLTEDVSG
;
A
#
# COMPACT_ATOMS: atom_id res chain seq x y z
N MET A 1 -69.12 -31.27 8.30
CA MET A 1 -68.81 -30.78 6.95
C MET A 1 -67.47 -30.07 7.08
N SER A 2 -66.42 -30.79 6.81
CA SER A 2 -65.04 -30.32 6.92
C SER A 2 -64.56 -29.96 5.51
N VAL A 3 -64.33 -28.65 5.32
CA VAL A 3 -63.73 -28.15 4.07
C VAL A 3 -62.22 -28.11 4.28
N ASN A 4 -61.53 -29.10 3.73
CA ASN A 4 -60.09 -29.17 3.62
C ASN A 4 -59.60 -28.08 2.66
N GLN A 5 -59.03 -27.02 3.21
CA GLN A 5 -58.20 -26.10 2.41
C GLN A 5 -56.88 -26.77 2.10
N GLN A 6 -56.76 -27.35 0.95
CA GLN A 6 -55.47 -27.64 0.31
C GLN A 6 -54.79 -26.31 -0.03
N ILE A 7 -53.83 -25.93 0.76
CA ILE A 7 -52.86 -24.91 0.44
C ILE A 7 -52.07 -25.48 -0.75
N ARG A 8 -52.41 -25.07 -1.93
CA ARG A 8 -51.68 -25.38 -3.18
C ARG A 8 -50.39 -24.58 -3.12
N ASN A 9 -49.30 -25.24 -2.76
CA ASN A 9 -47.95 -24.76 -2.97
C ASN A 9 -47.72 -24.61 -4.48
N THR A 10 -48.06 -23.47 -5.02
CA THR A 10 -47.60 -23.10 -6.37
C THR A 10 -46.11 -22.82 -6.25
N PRO A 11 -45.23 -23.52 -6.97
CA PRO A 11 -43.84 -23.12 -7.09
C PRO A 11 -43.83 -21.78 -7.83
N ASP A 12 -43.32 -20.77 -7.13
CA ASP A 12 -43.12 -19.42 -7.66
C ASP A 12 -42.18 -19.50 -8.86
N LYS A 13 -42.73 -19.44 -10.10
CA LYS A 13 -42.03 -19.65 -11.35
C LYS A 13 -41.15 -18.46 -11.78
N ASN A 14 -41.11 -17.39 -10.99
CA ASN A 14 -40.41 -16.16 -11.36
C ASN A 14 -39.39 -15.67 -10.31
N GLY A 15 -39.05 -16.48 -9.32
CA GLY A 15 -37.94 -16.19 -8.40
C GLY A 15 -36.67 -16.83 -8.93
N ILE A 16 -35.73 -16.03 -9.41
CA ILE A 16 -34.36 -16.49 -9.62
C ILE A 16 -33.84 -16.87 -8.24
N THR A 17 -34.02 -18.12 -7.86
CA THR A 17 -33.64 -18.62 -6.55
C THR A 17 -32.12 -18.59 -6.45
N VAL A 18 -31.57 -18.00 -5.36
CA VAL A 18 -30.11 -17.98 -5.09
C VAL A 18 -29.47 -19.35 -5.28
N TRP A 19 -30.22 -20.41 -4.96
CA TRP A 19 -29.83 -21.80 -5.21
C TRP A 19 -29.70 -22.17 -6.69
N GLY A 20 -30.52 -21.61 -7.56
CA GLY A 20 -30.43 -21.76 -9.02
C GLY A 20 -29.17 -21.10 -9.58
N PHE A 21 -28.82 -19.92 -9.08
CA PHE A 21 -27.57 -19.25 -9.44
C PHE A 21 -26.35 -20.06 -9.01
N LEU A 22 -26.35 -20.60 -7.80
CA LEU A 22 -25.24 -21.39 -7.29
C LEU A 22 -25.00 -22.64 -8.16
N LYS A 23 -26.09 -23.30 -8.58
CA LYS A 23 -26.04 -24.48 -9.45
C LYS A 23 -25.58 -24.15 -10.87
N LEU A 24 -25.93 -22.99 -11.38
CA LEU A 24 -25.50 -22.46 -12.68
C LEU A 24 -24.01 -22.10 -12.67
N LEU A 25 -23.53 -21.44 -11.61
CA LEU A 25 -22.12 -21.19 -11.40
C LEU A 25 -21.32 -22.48 -11.28
N ALA A 26 -21.80 -23.45 -10.52
CA ALA A 26 -21.15 -24.75 -10.37
C ALA A 26 -21.05 -25.51 -11.72
N LYS A 27 -22.08 -25.44 -12.55
CA LYS A 27 -22.07 -26.05 -13.91
C LYS A 27 -21.06 -25.39 -14.85
N LYS A 28 -20.81 -24.07 -14.68
CA LYS A 28 -19.85 -23.28 -15.47
C LYS A 28 -18.54 -22.99 -14.75
N ALA A 29 -18.26 -23.69 -13.64
CA ALA A 29 -17.08 -23.46 -12.79
C ALA A 29 -15.76 -23.53 -13.56
N HIS A 30 -15.64 -24.41 -14.56
CA HIS A 30 -14.45 -24.49 -15.41
C HIS A 30 -14.21 -23.21 -16.20
N TRP A 31 -15.26 -22.54 -16.69
CA TRP A 31 -15.14 -21.25 -17.37
C TRP A 31 -14.69 -20.13 -16.42
N LEU A 32 -15.18 -20.16 -15.17
CA LEU A 32 -14.76 -19.23 -14.12
C LEU A 32 -13.27 -19.42 -13.77
N LEU A 33 -12.83 -20.68 -13.66
CA LEU A 33 -11.41 -20.98 -13.41
C LEU A 33 -10.51 -20.51 -14.56
N ILE A 34 -10.91 -20.76 -15.80
CA ILE A 34 -10.17 -20.30 -16.98
C ILE A 34 -10.11 -18.76 -17.03
N ALA A 35 -11.23 -18.09 -16.76
CA ALA A 35 -11.28 -16.63 -16.74
C ALA A 35 -10.41 -16.04 -15.62
N GLY A 36 -10.48 -16.61 -14.42
CA GLY A 36 -9.63 -16.21 -13.30
C GLY A 36 -8.15 -16.41 -13.59
N LEU A 37 -7.78 -17.56 -14.14
CA LEU A 37 -6.40 -17.85 -14.53
C LEU A 37 -5.91 -16.90 -15.63
N ALA A 38 -6.71 -16.65 -16.67
CA ALA A 38 -6.37 -15.74 -17.75
C ALA A 38 -6.20 -14.29 -17.25
N ALA A 39 -7.10 -13.83 -16.38
CA ALA A 39 -7.00 -12.50 -15.76
C ALA A 39 -5.76 -12.40 -14.85
N GLY A 40 -5.50 -13.42 -14.03
CA GLY A 40 -4.31 -13.46 -13.17
C GLY A 40 -3.02 -13.43 -13.97
N LEU A 41 -2.92 -14.23 -15.05
CA LEU A 41 -1.77 -14.20 -15.95
C LEU A 41 -1.62 -12.84 -16.66
N GLY A 42 -2.73 -12.22 -17.06
CA GLY A 42 -2.71 -10.88 -17.64
C GLY A 42 -2.14 -9.84 -16.67
N VAL A 43 -2.61 -9.83 -15.43
CA VAL A 43 -2.08 -8.94 -14.38
C VAL A 43 -0.62 -9.24 -14.08
N TYR A 44 -0.24 -10.51 -13.96
CA TYR A 44 1.16 -10.91 -13.76
C TYR A 44 2.06 -10.34 -14.86
N PHE A 45 1.65 -10.48 -16.11
CA PHE A 45 2.43 -9.98 -17.25
C PHE A 45 2.57 -8.45 -17.23
N VAL A 46 1.46 -7.74 -16.93
CA VAL A 46 1.47 -6.27 -16.80
C VAL A 46 2.40 -5.84 -15.66
N VAL A 47 2.26 -6.44 -14.49
CA VAL A 47 3.08 -6.10 -13.31
C VAL A 47 4.56 -6.42 -13.56
N ALA A 48 4.87 -7.57 -14.15
CA ALA A 48 6.25 -8.01 -14.37
C ALA A 48 6.99 -7.21 -15.46
N VAL A 49 6.26 -6.70 -16.47
CA VAL A 49 6.88 -6.03 -17.63
C VAL A 49 6.78 -4.51 -17.54
N LEU A 50 5.65 -3.97 -17.07
CA LEU A 50 5.39 -2.53 -17.08
C LEU A 50 5.81 -1.83 -15.79
N ILE A 51 5.84 -2.53 -14.64
CA ILE A 51 6.14 -1.89 -13.35
C ILE A 51 7.60 -2.16 -12.98
N SER A 52 8.39 -1.09 -12.92
CA SER A 52 9.78 -1.18 -12.48
C SER A 52 9.86 -1.59 -11.01
N PRO A 53 10.78 -2.51 -10.65
CA PRO A 53 10.97 -2.88 -9.25
C PRO A 53 11.40 -1.65 -8.43
N THR A 54 10.94 -1.58 -7.19
CA THR A 54 11.31 -0.53 -6.24
C THR A 54 12.03 -1.17 -5.05
N TYR A 55 13.12 -0.54 -4.67
CA TYR A 55 13.99 -0.94 -3.57
C TYR A 55 13.95 0.16 -2.51
N GLU A 56 13.89 -0.23 -1.24
CA GLU A 56 13.82 0.69 -0.12
C GLU A 56 15.04 0.55 0.77
N SER A 57 15.66 1.69 1.08
CA SER A 57 16.70 1.79 2.09
C SER A 57 16.23 2.68 3.23
N CYS A 58 16.43 2.24 4.47
CA CYS A 58 15.91 2.90 5.65
C CYS A 58 17.06 3.41 6.53
N ALA A 59 16.94 4.66 7.00
CA ALA A 59 17.75 5.24 8.06
C ALA A 59 16.86 5.49 9.28
N THR A 60 17.33 5.15 10.47
CA THR A 60 16.58 5.31 11.71
C THR A 60 17.33 6.28 12.65
N PHE A 61 16.60 7.27 13.17
CA PHE A 61 17.10 8.27 14.08
C PHE A 61 16.34 8.21 15.41
N TYR A 62 17.07 8.39 16.50
CA TYR A 62 16.51 8.60 17.82
C TYR A 62 16.58 10.09 18.15
N VAL A 63 15.46 10.64 18.59
CA VAL A 63 15.36 12.06 19.01
C VAL A 63 15.61 12.16 20.50
N TYR A 64 16.49 13.06 20.89
CA TYR A 64 16.72 13.36 22.29
C TYR A 64 16.56 14.86 22.56
N ASN A 65 16.05 15.16 23.74
CA ASN A 65 15.95 16.53 24.24
C ASN A 65 17.13 16.82 25.20
N ASN A 66 17.86 17.88 24.90
CA ASN A 66 19.00 18.30 25.74
C ASN A 66 18.61 19.33 26.82
N SER A 67 17.31 19.51 27.04
CA SER A 67 16.78 20.51 27.96
C SER A 67 16.77 19.99 29.41
N GLY A 68 17.93 19.68 30.00
CA GLY A 68 17.92 19.33 31.42
C GLY A 68 19.03 18.45 31.94
N SER A 69 20.25 18.67 31.51
CA SER A 69 21.42 17.91 32.04
C SER A 69 21.90 18.32 33.45
N ASP A 70 21.05 18.96 34.25
CA ASP A 70 21.52 19.49 35.53
C ASP A 70 20.88 18.89 36.81
N SER A 71 20.10 17.84 36.70
CA SER A 71 19.50 17.19 37.85
C SER A 71 19.27 15.69 37.64
N GLY A 72 20.29 14.90 38.02
CA GLY A 72 20.14 13.52 38.47
C GLY A 72 19.25 12.59 37.62
N ASN A 73 19.86 11.79 36.82
CA ASN A 73 19.50 10.41 36.31
C ASN A 73 18.04 9.90 36.40
N HIS A 74 17.02 10.75 36.34
CA HIS A 74 15.63 10.36 36.30
C HIS A 74 14.97 10.91 35.07
N VAL A 75 14.78 10.04 34.05
CA VAL A 75 13.97 10.34 32.89
C VAL A 75 12.51 10.43 33.36
N SER A 76 11.92 11.61 33.30
CA SER A 76 10.50 11.79 33.66
C SER A 76 9.58 11.43 32.49
N VAL A 77 8.33 11.11 32.81
CA VAL A 77 7.30 10.89 31.77
C VAL A 77 7.10 12.13 30.90
N GLY A 78 7.30 13.32 31.49
CA GLY A 78 7.24 14.60 30.77
C GLY A 78 8.37 14.73 29.73
N ASP A 79 9.59 14.24 30.05
CA ASP A 79 10.72 14.29 29.11
C ASP A 79 10.48 13.36 27.90
N LEU A 80 9.86 12.20 28.14
CA LEU A 80 9.49 11.26 27.09
C LEU A 80 8.41 11.84 26.16
N GLN A 81 7.42 12.51 26.73
CA GLN A 81 6.38 13.16 25.93
C GLN A 81 6.96 14.32 25.12
N ALA A 82 7.75 15.18 25.74
CA ALA A 82 8.42 16.28 25.06
C ALA A 82 9.33 15.79 23.92
N ALA A 83 10.05 14.70 24.10
CA ALA A 83 10.89 14.12 23.06
C ALA A 83 10.05 13.47 21.91
N SER A 84 8.87 12.92 22.22
CA SER A 84 7.92 12.44 21.19
C SER A 84 7.37 13.60 20.36
N ASP A 85 7.02 14.72 20.98
CA ASP A 85 6.55 15.93 20.29
C ASP A 85 7.66 16.57 19.43
N LEU A 86 8.91 16.51 19.92
CA LEU A 86 10.08 16.92 19.14
C LEU A 86 10.30 16.00 17.92
N ALA A 87 10.07 14.69 18.05
CA ALA A 87 10.18 13.77 16.91
C ALA A 87 9.22 14.13 15.79
N ALA A 88 7.98 14.51 16.11
CA ALA A 88 7.04 15.01 15.11
C ALA A 88 7.53 16.29 14.43
N THR A 89 8.04 17.24 15.22
CA THR A 89 8.62 18.49 14.68
C THR A 89 9.84 18.22 13.80
N TYR A 90 10.70 17.30 14.20
CA TYR A 90 11.93 16.97 13.46
C TYR A 90 11.61 16.21 12.16
N SER A 91 10.55 15.40 12.14
CA SER A 91 10.10 14.76 10.89
C SER A 91 9.69 15.80 9.85
N GLU A 92 8.96 16.84 10.24
CA GLU A 92 8.60 17.96 9.35
C GLU A 92 9.84 18.75 8.88
N ILE A 93 10.81 18.94 9.76
CA ILE A 93 12.07 19.60 9.38
C ILE A 93 12.83 18.76 8.35
N LEU A 94 12.87 17.43 8.52
CA LEU A 94 13.54 16.53 7.57
C LEU A 94 12.87 16.53 6.19
N GLU A 95 11.56 16.77 6.11
CA GLU A 95 10.83 16.93 4.86
C GLU A 95 10.95 18.33 4.25
N SER A 96 11.51 19.28 4.99
CA SER A 96 11.62 20.67 4.54
C SER A 96 12.52 20.84 3.31
N ASN A 97 12.25 21.87 2.53
CA ASN A 97 13.07 22.23 1.37
C ASN A 97 14.53 22.52 1.73
N SER A 98 14.80 23.03 2.93
CA SER A 98 16.15 23.32 3.41
C SER A 98 16.99 22.04 3.53
N VAL A 99 16.46 21.04 4.22
CA VAL A 99 17.13 19.73 4.39
C VAL A 99 17.26 19.02 3.05
N GLN A 100 16.23 19.02 2.22
CA GLN A 100 16.30 18.41 0.90
C GLN A 100 17.37 19.05 0.00
N THR A 101 17.52 20.37 0.05
CA THR A 101 18.59 21.07 -0.68
C THR A 101 19.97 20.69 -0.13
N ALA A 102 20.12 20.60 1.18
CA ALA A 102 21.37 20.16 1.78
C ALA A 102 21.72 18.72 1.39
N VAL A 103 20.73 17.82 1.34
CA VAL A 103 20.91 16.43 0.88
C VAL A 103 21.30 16.39 -0.60
N LEU A 104 20.67 17.21 -1.46
CA LEU A 104 21.06 17.29 -2.88
C LEU A 104 22.49 17.78 -3.05
N ASN A 105 22.92 18.76 -2.27
CA ASN A 105 24.29 19.26 -2.28
C ASN A 105 25.29 18.15 -1.83
N GLN A 106 24.92 17.38 -0.82
CA GLN A 106 25.71 16.24 -0.32
C GLN A 106 25.86 15.12 -1.37
N LEU A 107 24.83 14.93 -2.22
CA LEU A 107 24.87 13.97 -3.32
C LEU A 107 25.77 14.42 -4.49
N GLY A 108 26.39 15.60 -4.40
CA GLY A 108 27.37 16.08 -5.38
C GLY A 108 26.73 16.69 -6.62
N GLY A 109 25.47 17.13 -6.56
CA GLY A 109 24.80 17.82 -7.66
C GLY A 109 24.60 16.93 -8.89
N ASP A 110 24.31 15.64 -8.66
CA ASP A 110 23.94 14.71 -9.73
C ASP A 110 22.78 15.32 -10.53
N ARG A 111 23.07 15.71 -11.80
CA ARG A 111 22.16 16.50 -12.66
C ARG A 111 20.82 15.83 -12.93
N ASN A 112 20.70 14.55 -12.59
CA ASN A 112 19.49 13.76 -12.80
C ASN A 112 18.50 13.79 -11.61
N ILE A 113 18.86 14.47 -10.49
CA ILE A 113 18.03 14.51 -9.30
C ILE A 113 17.55 15.96 -9.07
N THR A 114 16.27 16.17 -9.30
CA THR A 114 15.61 17.41 -8.91
C THR A 114 15.05 17.27 -7.50
N GLN A 115 14.85 18.40 -6.81
CA GLN A 115 14.19 18.41 -5.48
C GLN A 115 12.81 17.74 -5.52
N ALA A 116 12.04 17.93 -6.59
CA ALA A 116 10.73 17.29 -6.75
C ALA A 116 10.84 15.74 -6.86
N LYS A 117 11.90 15.22 -7.47
CA LYS A 117 12.17 13.79 -7.54
C LYS A 117 12.59 13.26 -6.17
N LEU A 118 13.49 13.95 -5.47
CA LEU A 118 13.91 13.59 -4.12
C LEU A 118 12.72 13.50 -3.17
N LYS A 119 11.83 14.51 -3.19
CA LYS A 119 10.63 14.55 -2.36
C LYS A 119 9.68 13.37 -2.59
N ARG A 120 9.61 12.83 -3.82
CA ARG A 120 8.78 11.65 -4.13
C ARG A 120 9.43 10.34 -3.70
N MET A 121 10.74 10.32 -3.58
CA MET A 121 11.52 9.12 -3.21
C MET A 121 11.66 8.96 -1.72
N VAL A 122 11.52 10.03 -0.95
CA VAL A 122 11.79 10.07 0.48
C VAL A 122 10.47 10.17 1.23
N GLN A 123 10.30 9.27 2.20
CA GLN A 123 9.21 9.29 3.16
C GLN A 123 9.80 9.35 4.57
N VAL A 124 9.38 10.34 5.33
CA VAL A 124 9.77 10.47 6.74
C VAL A 124 8.56 10.11 7.60
N SER A 125 8.78 9.32 8.63
CA SER A 125 7.71 8.91 9.55
C SER A 125 8.22 8.76 10.96
N VAL A 126 7.38 9.11 11.94
CA VAL A 126 7.63 8.87 13.35
C VAL A 126 6.98 7.55 13.76
N VAL A 127 7.71 6.70 14.47
CA VAL A 127 7.15 5.46 15.02
C VAL A 127 6.25 5.83 16.20
N SER A 128 4.95 5.57 16.07
CA SER A 128 3.94 5.97 17.06
C SER A 128 4.33 5.58 18.49
N GLY A 129 4.23 6.54 19.41
CA GLY A 129 4.53 6.35 20.82
C GLY A 129 6.03 6.22 21.14
N THR A 130 6.90 6.59 20.21
CA THR A 130 8.35 6.55 20.40
C THR A 130 9.00 7.85 19.93
N GLN A 131 10.29 7.99 20.23
CA GLN A 131 11.17 9.08 19.79
C GLN A 131 11.97 8.71 18.54
N ILE A 132 11.46 7.74 17.77
CA ILE A 132 12.15 7.20 16.61
C ILE A 132 11.57 7.78 15.32
N ILE A 133 12.44 8.33 14.49
CA ILE A 133 12.13 8.79 13.14
C ILE A 133 12.74 7.81 12.16
N LYS A 134 11.94 7.35 11.19
CA LYS A 134 12.38 6.57 10.06
C LYS A 134 12.38 7.41 8.80
N VAL A 135 13.49 7.39 8.08
CA VAL A 135 13.62 7.98 6.74
C VAL A 135 13.77 6.82 5.77
N VAL A 136 12.73 6.59 4.97
CA VAL A 136 12.70 5.54 3.96
C VAL A 136 12.91 6.18 2.60
N VAL A 137 13.86 5.66 1.85
CA VAL A 137 14.18 6.11 0.49
C VAL A 137 13.87 5.01 -0.50
N SER A 138 12.93 5.28 -1.40
CA SER A 138 12.47 4.34 -2.43
C SER A 138 13.05 4.71 -3.80
N SER A 139 13.69 3.77 -4.48
CA SER A 139 14.27 3.95 -5.81
C SER A 139 14.19 2.67 -6.64
N SER A 140 14.28 2.80 -7.97
CA SER A 140 14.46 1.65 -8.85
C SER A 140 15.90 1.10 -8.84
N ASP A 141 16.84 1.87 -8.29
CA ASP A 141 18.23 1.49 -8.12
C ASP A 141 18.53 1.31 -6.62
N PRO A 142 18.90 0.08 -6.17
CA PRO A 142 19.18 -0.22 -4.77
C PRO A 142 20.39 0.54 -4.22
N GLU A 143 21.45 0.71 -4.99
CA GLU A 143 22.63 1.46 -4.56
C GLU A 143 22.30 2.94 -4.39
N PHE A 144 21.48 3.46 -5.30
CA PHE A 144 21.05 4.85 -5.24
C PHE A 144 20.12 5.13 -4.05
N SER A 145 19.20 4.23 -3.71
CA SER A 145 18.37 4.38 -2.52
C SER A 145 19.22 4.44 -1.24
N CYS A 146 20.22 3.58 -1.13
CA CYS A 146 21.17 3.57 -0.01
C CYS A 146 22.03 4.85 0.03
N LYS A 147 22.51 5.33 -1.12
CA LYS A 147 23.30 6.56 -1.23
C LYS A 147 22.51 7.78 -0.74
N VAL A 148 21.26 7.91 -1.14
CA VAL A 148 20.38 9.01 -0.70
C VAL A 148 20.08 8.90 0.80
N ALA A 149 19.75 7.72 1.29
CA ALA A 149 19.51 7.52 2.72
C ALA A 149 20.76 7.83 3.58
N ASN A 150 21.97 7.49 3.08
CA ASN A 150 23.23 7.87 3.73
C ASN A 150 23.46 9.39 3.72
N ALA A 151 23.05 10.10 2.66
CA ALA A 151 23.13 11.55 2.63
C ALA A 151 22.24 12.18 3.72
N PHE A 152 21.04 11.62 3.98
CA PHE A 152 20.20 12.03 5.10
C PHE A 152 20.89 11.82 6.45
N ILE A 153 21.58 10.69 6.65
CA ILE A 153 22.35 10.44 7.88
C ILE A 153 23.39 11.51 8.14
N GLN A 154 24.06 11.98 7.10
CA GLN A 154 25.10 12.99 7.22
C GLN A 154 24.53 14.40 7.44
N VAL A 155 23.41 14.71 6.79
CA VAL A 155 22.80 16.05 6.80
C VAL A 155 21.88 16.27 8.00
N ALA A 156 21.06 15.28 8.35
CA ALA A 156 19.98 15.42 9.33
C ALA A 156 20.45 15.95 10.70
N PRO A 157 21.49 15.41 11.35
CA PRO A 157 21.91 15.88 12.66
C PRO A 157 22.31 17.36 12.64
N THR A 158 23.07 17.76 11.63
CA THR A 158 23.58 19.13 11.50
C THR A 158 22.45 20.14 11.22
N GLU A 159 21.55 19.80 10.32
CA GLU A 159 20.45 20.68 9.94
C GLU A 159 19.40 20.82 11.04
N ILE A 160 19.08 19.73 11.74
CA ILE A 160 18.16 19.77 12.89
C ILE A 160 18.72 20.69 13.98
N VAL A 161 19.96 20.51 14.40
CA VAL A 161 20.59 21.37 15.43
C VAL A 161 20.67 22.81 14.95
N ARG A 162 21.00 23.06 13.68
CA ARG A 162 21.05 24.39 13.09
C ARG A 162 19.71 25.12 13.16
N ILE A 163 18.61 24.40 12.90
CA ILE A 163 17.26 24.99 12.83
C ILE A 163 16.66 25.12 14.22
N THR A 164 16.76 24.10 15.06
CA THR A 164 16.06 24.05 16.36
C THR A 164 16.85 24.69 17.47
N LYS A 165 18.19 24.70 17.36
CA LYS A 165 19.14 25.17 18.41
C LYS A 165 18.95 24.47 19.75
N ALA A 166 18.26 23.35 19.79
CA ALA A 166 17.96 22.57 20.99
C ALA A 166 17.80 21.08 20.63
N GLY A 167 18.27 20.21 21.54
CA GLY A 167 18.18 18.77 21.33
C GLY A 167 18.98 18.29 20.11
N GLY A 168 18.62 17.12 19.60
CA GLY A 168 19.28 16.55 18.43
C GLY A 168 18.72 15.18 18.07
N VAL A 169 19.37 14.57 17.08
CA VAL A 169 19.09 13.21 16.66
C VAL A 169 20.37 12.38 16.68
N GLU A 170 20.24 11.13 17.07
CA GLU A 170 21.30 10.15 17.03
C GLU A 170 20.93 9.04 16.03
N ILE A 171 21.92 8.53 15.33
CA ILE A 171 21.73 7.48 14.32
C ILE A 171 21.59 6.15 15.05
N VAL A 172 20.43 5.49 14.89
CA VAL A 172 20.18 4.14 15.41
C VAL A 172 20.60 3.11 14.39
N ASP A 173 20.01 3.18 13.19
CA ASP A 173 20.32 2.25 12.11
C ASP A 173 20.85 3.00 10.88
N ARG A 174 21.91 2.43 10.32
CA ARG A 174 22.48 2.92 9.06
C ARG A 174 21.81 2.22 7.87
N PRO A 175 21.56 2.96 6.78
CA PRO A 175 20.99 2.36 5.58
C PRO A 175 21.94 1.31 5.00
N THR A 176 21.34 0.25 4.52
CA THR A 176 22.00 -0.82 3.78
C THR A 176 21.46 -0.89 2.36
N VAL A 177 22.27 -1.43 1.45
CA VAL A 177 21.82 -1.68 0.08
C VAL A 177 20.80 -2.81 0.12
N PRO A 178 19.53 -2.55 -0.28
CA PRO A 178 18.50 -3.58 -0.28
C PRO A 178 18.79 -4.66 -1.31
N THR A 179 18.70 -5.92 -0.90
CA THR A 179 18.89 -7.09 -1.76
C THR A 179 17.59 -7.58 -2.38
N GLU A 180 16.45 -7.24 -1.78
CA GLU A 180 15.12 -7.63 -2.21
C GLU A 180 14.30 -6.43 -2.64
N LYS A 181 13.45 -6.62 -3.65
CA LYS A 181 12.51 -5.59 -4.08
C LYS A 181 11.35 -5.46 -3.06
N THR A 182 11.01 -4.25 -2.70
CA THR A 182 9.88 -3.97 -1.80
C THR A 182 8.55 -3.95 -2.58
N ALA A 183 8.56 -3.47 -3.83
CA ALA A 183 7.38 -3.43 -4.69
C ALA A 183 7.77 -3.73 -6.15
N PRO A 184 6.83 -4.23 -6.98
CA PRO A 184 5.49 -4.71 -6.66
C PRO A 184 5.51 -6.11 -6.01
N HIS A 185 4.49 -6.40 -5.20
CA HIS A 185 4.26 -7.73 -4.65
C HIS A 185 3.56 -8.62 -5.68
N THR A 186 4.30 -9.07 -6.68
CA THR A 186 3.77 -9.76 -7.87
C THR A 186 2.79 -10.90 -7.57
N ALA A 187 3.05 -11.70 -6.53
CA ALA A 187 2.16 -12.79 -6.13
C ALA A 187 0.81 -12.29 -5.61
N PHE A 188 0.83 -11.26 -4.77
CA PHE A 188 -0.38 -10.67 -4.19
C PHE A 188 -1.20 -9.93 -5.24
N ASP A 189 -0.55 -9.14 -6.09
CA ASP A 189 -1.18 -8.40 -7.18
C ASP A 189 -1.83 -9.35 -8.21
N THR A 190 -1.16 -10.47 -8.53
CA THR A 190 -1.69 -11.53 -9.38
C THR A 190 -2.94 -12.19 -8.79
N LEU A 191 -2.92 -12.46 -7.48
CA LEU A 191 -4.07 -13.04 -6.78
C LEU A 191 -5.28 -12.09 -6.82
N ILE A 192 -5.07 -10.82 -6.57
CA ILE A 192 -6.13 -9.79 -6.68
C ILE A 192 -6.68 -9.75 -8.11
N GLY A 193 -5.81 -9.75 -9.11
CA GLY A 193 -6.21 -9.78 -10.51
C GLY A 193 -7.05 -11.01 -10.87
N ALA A 194 -6.68 -12.18 -10.37
CA ALA A 194 -7.44 -13.41 -10.57
C ALA A 194 -8.84 -13.32 -9.94
N VAL A 195 -8.96 -12.80 -8.71
CA VAL A 195 -10.24 -12.63 -8.02
C VAL A 195 -11.14 -11.67 -8.78
N ILE A 196 -10.62 -10.52 -9.22
CA ILE A 196 -11.37 -9.56 -10.03
C ILE A 196 -11.83 -10.21 -11.33
N GLY A 197 -10.98 -10.99 -12.00
CA GLY A 197 -11.31 -11.71 -13.21
C GLY A 197 -12.47 -12.69 -13.02
N VAL A 198 -12.50 -13.42 -11.92
CA VAL A 198 -13.61 -14.32 -11.56
C VAL A 198 -14.90 -13.53 -11.35
N ILE A 199 -14.85 -12.41 -10.63
CA ILE A 199 -16.03 -11.56 -10.40
C ILE A 199 -16.61 -11.05 -11.71
N VAL A 200 -15.77 -10.54 -12.60
CA VAL A 200 -16.20 -10.07 -13.93
C VAL A 200 -16.80 -11.22 -14.75
N ALA A 201 -16.17 -12.39 -14.73
CA ALA A 201 -16.70 -13.58 -15.42
C ALA A 201 -18.07 -14.00 -14.87
N CYS A 202 -18.28 -13.95 -13.55
CA CYS A 202 -19.58 -14.21 -12.93
C CYS A 202 -20.64 -13.25 -13.46
N ILE A 203 -20.33 -11.94 -13.49
CA ILE A 203 -21.27 -10.92 -14.00
C ILE A 203 -21.63 -11.19 -15.47
N VAL A 204 -20.64 -11.48 -16.30
CA VAL A 204 -20.85 -11.78 -17.73
C VAL A 204 -21.73 -13.01 -17.91
N ILE A 205 -21.49 -14.09 -17.14
CA ILE A 205 -22.30 -15.31 -17.20
C ILE A 205 -23.76 -15.01 -16.80
N ILE A 206 -23.96 -14.24 -15.74
CA ILE A 206 -25.30 -13.85 -15.26
C ILE A 206 -26.04 -13.03 -16.32
N VAL A 207 -25.40 -11.99 -16.85
CA VAL A 207 -26.00 -11.13 -17.88
C VAL A 207 -26.37 -11.95 -19.11
N ARG A 208 -25.49 -12.83 -19.56
CA ARG A 208 -25.74 -13.69 -20.72
C ARG A 208 -26.91 -14.68 -20.49
N GLU A 209 -27.03 -15.22 -19.29
CA GLU A 209 -28.12 -16.14 -18.94
C GLU A 209 -29.45 -15.40 -18.85
N VAL A 210 -29.50 -14.24 -18.22
CA VAL A 210 -30.71 -13.40 -18.15
C VAL A 210 -31.15 -12.95 -19.55
N SER A 211 -30.21 -12.58 -20.42
CA SER A 211 -30.52 -12.19 -21.80
C SER A 211 -31.05 -13.36 -22.65
N ASN A 212 -30.59 -14.57 -22.39
CA ASN A 212 -31.07 -15.77 -23.09
C ASN A 212 -32.48 -16.24 -22.68
N THR A 213 -32.87 -15.91 -21.43
CA THR A 213 -34.20 -16.31 -20.89
C THR A 213 -35.34 -15.48 -21.51
N THR A 214 -35.04 -14.31 -22.06
CA THR A 214 -36.04 -13.39 -22.61
C THR A 214 -36.58 -13.83 -24.00
N VAL A 215 -35.95 -14.80 -24.68
CA VAL A 215 -36.33 -15.21 -26.05
C VAL A 215 -37.38 -16.32 -26.08
N TYR A 216 -37.66 -17.00 -24.97
CA TYR A 216 -38.60 -18.13 -24.94
C TYR A 216 -40.07 -17.78 -24.62
N LEU A 217 -40.42 -16.50 -24.53
CA LEU A 217 -41.76 -16.06 -24.10
C LEU A 217 -42.67 -15.60 -25.27
N THR A 218 -42.30 -15.77 -26.51
CA THR A 218 -43.10 -15.24 -27.67
C THR A 218 -43.70 -16.30 -28.61
N GLU A 219 -43.60 -17.60 -28.31
CA GLU A 219 -44.08 -18.61 -29.25
C GLU A 219 -45.29 -19.44 -28.77
N ASP A 220 -45.92 -19.10 -27.65
CA ASP A 220 -47.09 -19.87 -27.14
C ASP A 220 -48.38 -19.06 -27.09
N VAL A 221 -48.60 -18.09 -27.98
CA VAL A 221 -49.91 -17.40 -28.15
C VAL A 221 -50.28 -17.36 -29.61
N SER A 222 -50.48 -18.51 -30.25
CA SER A 222 -51.36 -18.64 -31.44
C SER A 222 -51.66 -20.10 -31.67
N GLY A 223 -52.76 -20.60 -31.06
CA GLY A 223 -53.39 -21.87 -31.31
C GLY A 223 -54.77 -21.87 -30.69
#